data_daef222b3a84f18d52d0da7ab8246454
#
_entry.id   daef222b3a84f18d52d0da7ab8246454
#
_cell.length_a   1.000
_cell.length_b   1.000
_cell.length_c   1.000
_cell.angle_alpha   90.00
_cell.angle_beta   90.00
_cell.angle_gamma   90.00
#
_symmetry.space_group_name_H-M   'P 1'
#
loop_
_entity.id
_entity.type
_entity.pdbx_description
1 polymer ?
#
loop_
_entity_poly.entity_id
_entity_poly.type
_entity_poly.pdbx_seq_one_letter_code
_entity_poly.pdbx_strand_id
1 'polypeptide(L)'
;MALDLFLENGYEQTTIDDICAVAGISRSTFFRSFPSKEDVFASTTSAAPEELLDALRQRPDDETPWTALGHAMVPLIAHYAAQSERARQLAEIARTVPALATLNQHKLKRMQQLLAPEVARRLGADPDDATDPRPHALIASAYACLEAAVEVWIAGHGTHQLTPLLHRAMAAVG
;
A
#
# COMPACT_ATOMS: atom_id res chain seq x y z
N MET A 1 -15.13 -3.90 11.42
CA MET A 1 -16.32 -3.02 11.47
C MET A 1 -16.56 -2.29 10.15
N ALA A 2 -15.88 -1.15 9.81
CA ALA A 2 -16.17 -0.46 8.53
C ALA A 2 -15.85 -1.32 7.29
N LEU A 3 -14.74 -2.05 7.29
CA LEU A 3 -14.39 -2.96 6.20
C LEU A 3 -15.41 -4.11 6.02
N ASP A 4 -16.04 -4.55 7.09
CA ASP A 4 -17.07 -5.60 7.01
C ASP A 4 -18.29 -5.07 6.26
N LEU A 5 -18.70 -3.82 6.55
CA LEU A 5 -19.76 -3.16 5.80
C LEU A 5 -19.46 -3.04 4.29
N PHE A 6 -18.21 -2.70 3.95
CA PHE A 6 -17.81 -2.61 2.54
C PHE A 6 -17.86 -3.97 1.83
N LEU A 7 -17.56 -5.04 2.54
CA LEU A 7 -17.60 -6.40 1.99
C LEU A 7 -19.03 -6.96 1.92
N GLU A 8 -19.86 -6.66 2.92
CA GLU A 8 -21.22 -7.19 3.03
C GLU A 8 -22.23 -6.42 2.15
N ASN A 9 -22.16 -5.08 2.19
CA ASN A 9 -23.11 -4.22 1.50
C ASN A 9 -22.61 -3.67 0.17
N GLY A 10 -21.31 -3.81 -0.10
CA GLY A 10 -20.63 -3.14 -1.21
C GLY A 10 -20.13 -1.73 -0.83
N TYR A 11 -19.03 -1.32 -1.46
CA TYR A 11 -18.37 -0.03 -1.14
C TYR A 11 -19.29 1.17 -1.45
N GLU A 12 -19.91 1.19 -2.64
CA GLU A 12 -20.75 2.33 -3.07
C GLU A 12 -22.02 2.49 -2.22
N GLN A 13 -22.62 1.38 -1.82
CA GLN A 13 -23.85 1.35 -1.05
C GLN A 13 -23.66 1.69 0.43
N THR A 14 -22.44 1.49 0.94
CA THR A 14 -22.11 1.80 2.34
C THR A 14 -21.99 3.31 2.52
N THR A 15 -22.81 3.88 3.40
CA THR A 15 -22.81 5.31 3.73
C THR A 15 -21.96 5.62 4.97
N ILE A 16 -21.61 6.90 5.15
CA ILE A 16 -20.96 7.35 6.39
C ILE A 16 -21.88 7.12 7.60
N ASP A 17 -23.18 7.22 7.42
CA ASP A 17 -24.15 6.99 8.49
C ASP A 17 -24.15 5.52 8.94
N ASP A 18 -24.03 4.57 8.02
CA ASP A 18 -23.89 3.15 8.34
C ASP A 18 -22.61 2.89 9.14
N ILE A 19 -21.49 3.48 8.71
CA ILE A 19 -20.22 3.37 9.42
C ILE A 19 -20.34 3.96 10.84
N CYS A 20 -20.96 5.15 10.98
CA CYS A 20 -21.18 5.79 12.27
C CYS A 20 -22.06 4.95 13.18
N ALA A 21 -23.13 4.37 12.64
CA ALA A 21 -24.06 3.53 13.39
C ALA A 21 -23.36 2.27 13.95
N VAL A 22 -22.60 1.57 13.11
CA VAL A 22 -21.87 0.36 13.53
C VAL A 22 -20.73 0.69 14.49
N ALA A 23 -20.06 1.85 14.31
CA ALA A 23 -18.98 2.29 15.19
C ALA A 23 -19.48 2.92 16.50
N GLY A 24 -20.77 3.23 16.62
CA GLY A 24 -21.34 3.91 17.80
C GLY A 24 -20.85 5.35 17.96
N ILE A 25 -20.54 6.05 16.85
CA ILE A 25 -20.02 7.43 16.87
C ILE A 25 -20.93 8.39 16.11
N SER A 26 -20.84 9.68 16.43
CA SER A 26 -21.53 10.72 15.67
C SER A 26 -20.81 11.06 14.36
N ARG A 27 -21.53 11.62 13.37
CA ARG A 27 -20.92 12.18 12.13
C ARG A 27 -19.82 13.19 12.45
N SER A 28 -20.00 14.04 13.45
CA SER A 28 -18.98 15.02 13.87
C SER A 28 -17.71 14.33 14.36
N THR A 29 -17.86 13.25 15.12
CA THR A 29 -16.71 12.44 15.56
C THR A 29 -16.03 11.75 14.38
N PHE A 30 -16.80 11.23 13.43
CA PHE A 30 -16.29 10.64 12.20
C PHE A 30 -15.41 11.63 11.43
N PHE A 31 -15.98 12.80 11.06
CA PHE A 31 -15.27 13.80 10.24
C PHE A 31 -14.07 14.45 10.95
N ARG A 32 -13.99 14.38 12.27
CA ARG A 32 -12.76 14.78 13.01
C ARG A 32 -11.59 13.82 12.76
N SER A 33 -11.88 12.53 12.51
CA SER A 33 -10.84 11.50 12.34
C SER A 33 -10.61 11.13 10.88
N PHE A 34 -11.66 11.19 10.06
CA PHE A 34 -11.61 10.78 8.66
C PHE A 34 -12.33 11.80 7.79
N PRO A 35 -11.62 12.47 6.85
CA PRO A 35 -12.22 13.42 5.92
C PRO A 35 -13.30 12.81 5.03
N SER A 36 -13.16 11.52 4.68
CA SER A 36 -14.05 10.83 3.74
C SER A 36 -14.17 9.33 4.05
N LYS A 37 -15.07 8.65 3.34
CA LYS A 37 -15.22 7.19 3.36
C LYS A 37 -13.99 6.49 2.77
N GLU A 38 -13.38 7.10 1.79
CA GLU A 38 -12.16 6.68 1.14
C GLU A 38 -10.99 6.64 2.13
N ASP A 39 -10.87 7.65 3.00
CA ASP A 39 -9.82 7.71 4.03
C ASP A 39 -9.97 6.58 5.06
N VAL A 40 -11.21 6.22 5.41
CA VAL A 40 -11.47 5.04 6.26
C VAL A 40 -10.96 3.78 5.59
N PHE A 41 -11.30 3.59 4.31
CA PHE A 41 -10.84 2.44 3.54
C PHE A 41 -9.30 2.39 3.49
N ALA A 42 -8.65 3.49 3.10
CA ALA A 42 -7.21 3.58 2.98
C ALA A 42 -6.47 3.33 4.30
N SER A 43 -6.97 3.89 5.41
CA SER A 43 -6.33 3.75 6.73
C SER A 43 -6.38 2.31 7.28
N THR A 44 -7.32 1.52 6.80
CA THR A 44 -7.54 0.15 7.31
C THR A 44 -7.02 -0.94 6.37
N THR A 45 -6.73 -0.61 5.11
CA THR A 45 -6.31 -1.60 4.09
C THR A 45 -4.85 -1.47 3.67
N SER A 46 -4.15 -0.46 4.14
CA SER A 46 -2.78 -0.19 3.71
C SER A 46 -1.83 -0.15 4.89
N ALA A 47 -0.66 -0.79 4.74
CA ALA A 47 0.48 -0.50 5.62
C ALA A 47 0.81 1.00 5.54
N ALA A 48 1.12 1.60 6.67
CA ALA A 48 1.55 2.99 6.69
C ALA A 48 2.90 3.13 5.95
N PRO A 49 3.11 4.19 5.16
CA PRO A 49 4.41 4.43 4.53
C PRO A 49 5.58 4.46 5.52
N GLU A 50 5.32 4.86 6.75
CA GLU A 50 6.27 4.87 7.87
C GLU A 50 6.75 3.46 8.24
N GLU A 51 5.87 2.46 8.21
CA GLU A 51 6.23 1.05 8.45
C GLU A 51 7.19 0.53 7.36
N LEU A 52 6.97 0.90 6.11
CA LEU A 52 7.86 0.55 5.02
C LEU A 52 9.23 1.23 5.17
N LEU A 53 9.26 2.51 5.58
CA LEU A 53 10.52 3.20 5.87
C LEU A 53 11.30 2.51 6.99
N ASP A 54 10.63 2.14 8.07
CA ASP A 54 11.27 1.45 9.18
C ASP A 54 11.78 0.06 8.78
N ALA A 55 11.00 -0.68 7.99
CA ALA A 55 11.44 -1.95 7.41
C ALA A 55 12.65 -1.78 6.48
N LEU A 56 12.68 -0.70 5.66
CA LEU A 56 13.79 -0.40 4.77
C LEU A 56 15.06 -0.03 5.55
N ARG A 57 14.94 0.77 6.62
CA ARG A 57 16.06 1.14 7.49
C ARG A 57 16.70 -0.05 8.20
N GLN A 58 15.91 -1.08 8.49
CA GLN A 58 16.39 -2.32 9.12
C GLN A 58 17.11 -3.26 8.15
N ARG A 59 17.08 -2.98 6.83
CA ARG A 59 17.80 -3.81 5.86
C ARG A 59 19.31 -3.57 5.96
N PRO A 60 20.12 -4.62 5.74
CA PRO A 60 21.59 -4.50 5.67
C PRO A 60 22.04 -3.40 4.70
N ASP A 61 23.11 -2.69 5.02
CA ASP A 61 23.62 -1.60 4.18
C ASP A 61 24.33 -2.09 2.91
N ASP A 62 24.72 -3.36 2.85
CA ASP A 62 25.34 -4.00 1.67
C ASP A 62 24.32 -4.47 0.62
N GLU A 63 23.02 -4.45 0.94
CA GLU A 63 21.97 -4.69 -0.06
C GLU A 63 21.87 -3.52 -1.04
N THR A 64 21.69 -3.84 -2.33
CA THR A 64 21.34 -2.80 -3.30
C THR A 64 20.02 -2.12 -2.91
N PRO A 65 19.82 -0.84 -3.24
CA PRO A 65 18.56 -0.15 -2.93
C PRO A 65 17.31 -0.88 -3.47
N TRP A 66 17.43 -1.51 -4.65
CA TRP A 66 16.36 -2.30 -5.26
C TRP A 66 16.02 -3.55 -4.44
N THR A 67 17.05 -4.31 -4.06
CA THR A 67 16.89 -5.50 -3.22
C THR A 67 16.32 -5.14 -1.85
N ALA A 68 16.84 -4.09 -1.22
CA ALA A 68 16.37 -3.61 0.08
C ALA A 68 14.89 -3.20 0.05
N LEU A 69 14.44 -2.48 -1.00
CA LEU A 69 13.05 -2.13 -1.21
C LEU A 69 12.15 -3.38 -1.31
N GLY A 70 12.56 -4.36 -2.12
CA GLY A 70 11.82 -5.61 -2.26
C GLY A 70 11.68 -6.37 -0.94
N HIS A 71 12.78 -6.53 -0.22
CA HIS A 71 12.77 -7.21 1.07
C HIS A 71 11.97 -6.44 2.14
N ALA A 72 12.02 -5.11 2.14
CA ALA A 72 11.24 -4.29 3.07
C ALA A 72 9.72 -4.40 2.83
N MET A 73 9.28 -4.67 1.62
CA MET A 73 7.87 -4.88 1.29
C MET A 73 7.32 -6.23 1.77
N VAL A 74 8.17 -7.27 1.87
CA VAL A 74 7.72 -8.64 2.18
C VAL A 74 6.93 -8.75 3.48
N PRO A 75 7.38 -8.25 4.65
CA PRO A 75 6.62 -8.37 5.89
C PRO A 75 5.27 -7.65 5.82
N LEU A 76 5.19 -6.54 5.08
CA LEU A 76 3.97 -5.76 4.94
C LEU A 76 2.91 -6.50 4.11
N ILE A 77 3.33 -7.16 3.01
CA ILE A 77 2.41 -7.94 2.17
C ILE A 77 2.07 -9.30 2.78
N ALA A 78 2.96 -9.90 3.56
CA ALA A 78 2.70 -11.18 4.23
C ALA A 78 1.54 -11.05 5.24
N HIS A 79 1.42 -9.92 5.92
CA HIS A 79 0.31 -9.64 6.82
C HIS A 79 -1.04 -9.62 6.06
N TYR A 80 -1.05 -9.04 4.87
CA TYR A 80 -2.23 -9.05 3.98
C TYR A 80 -2.56 -10.45 3.48
N ALA A 81 -1.56 -11.20 3.06
CA ALA A 81 -1.74 -12.54 2.50
C ALA A 81 -2.26 -13.57 3.53
N ALA A 82 -2.01 -13.35 4.83
CA ALA A 82 -2.49 -14.23 5.90
C ALA A 82 -4.04 -14.26 6.03
N GLN A 83 -4.73 -13.23 5.54
CA GLN A 83 -6.20 -13.14 5.50
C GLN A 83 -6.71 -13.24 4.05
N SER A 84 -6.28 -14.25 3.31
CA SER A 84 -6.28 -14.31 1.84
C SER A 84 -7.59 -13.90 1.15
N GLU A 85 -8.74 -14.41 1.56
CA GLU A 85 -10.02 -14.10 0.89
C GLU A 85 -10.47 -12.66 1.17
N ARG A 86 -10.45 -12.22 2.43
CA ARG A 86 -10.83 -10.87 2.83
C ARG A 86 -9.90 -9.83 2.20
N ALA A 87 -8.60 -10.07 2.26
CA ALA A 87 -7.60 -9.16 1.67
C ALA A 87 -7.76 -9.06 0.15
N ARG A 88 -8.07 -10.17 -0.52
CA ARG A 88 -8.35 -10.20 -1.96
C ARG A 88 -9.58 -9.36 -2.32
N GLN A 89 -10.68 -9.53 -1.59
CA GLN A 89 -11.91 -8.75 -1.81
C GLN A 89 -11.67 -7.25 -1.60
N LEU A 90 -10.92 -6.87 -0.57
CA LEU A 90 -10.55 -5.46 -0.32
C LEU A 90 -9.62 -4.91 -1.41
N ALA A 91 -8.66 -5.69 -1.88
CA ALA A 91 -7.80 -5.30 -3.00
C ALA A 91 -8.59 -5.13 -4.30
N GLU A 92 -9.60 -5.97 -4.55
CA GLU A 92 -10.51 -5.84 -5.70
C GLU A 92 -11.34 -4.54 -5.61
N ILE A 93 -11.88 -4.20 -4.43
CA ILE A 93 -12.57 -2.94 -4.20
C ILE A 93 -11.62 -1.75 -4.46
N ALA A 94 -10.39 -1.79 -3.93
CA ALA A 94 -9.40 -0.73 -4.12
C ALA A 94 -9.09 -0.48 -5.60
N ARG A 95 -9.11 -1.53 -6.43
CA ARG A 95 -8.82 -1.47 -7.86
C ARG A 95 -10.01 -1.00 -8.69
N THR A 96 -11.23 -1.43 -8.33
CA THR A 96 -12.43 -1.21 -9.16
C THR A 96 -13.15 0.10 -8.87
N VAL A 97 -12.94 0.69 -7.68
CA VAL A 97 -13.57 1.95 -7.28
C VAL A 97 -12.71 3.14 -7.69
N PRO A 98 -13.18 4.00 -8.63
CA PRO A 98 -12.36 5.10 -9.16
C PRO A 98 -11.89 6.10 -8.11
N ALA A 99 -12.71 6.38 -7.08
CA ALA A 99 -12.35 7.28 -5.99
C ALA A 99 -11.13 6.77 -5.19
N LEU A 100 -10.96 5.45 -5.05
CA LEU A 100 -9.83 4.84 -4.38
C LEU A 100 -8.54 4.86 -5.23
N ALA A 101 -8.65 4.89 -6.55
CA ALA A 101 -7.49 5.02 -7.44
C ALA A 101 -6.74 6.34 -7.22
N THR A 102 -7.47 7.44 -6.99
CA THR A 102 -6.86 8.75 -6.67
C THR A 102 -6.08 8.69 -5.34
N LEU A 103 -6.61 7.99 -4.35
CA LEU A 103 -5.89 7.79 -3.07
C LEU A 103 -4.59 6.99 -3.24
N ASN A 104 -4.58 6.00 -4.12
CA ASN A 104 -3.36 5.24 -4.42
C ASN A 104 -2.27 6.15 -5.01
N GLN A 105 -2.61 7.10 -5.86
CA GLN A 105 -1.66 8.08 -6.37
C GLN A 105 -1.10 9.00 -5.28
N HIS A 106 -1.96 9.50 -4.38
CA HIS A 106 -1.53 10.31 -3.24
C HIS A 106 -0.64 9.50 -2.29
N LYS A 107 -0.98 8.24 -2.05
CA LYS A 107 -0.16 7.32 -1.25
C LYS A 107 1.21 7.09 -1.86
N LEU A 108 1.29 6.84 -3.17
CA LEU A 108 2.57 6.69 -3.87
C LEU A 108 3.43 7.96 -3.73
N LYS A 109 2.84 9.14 -3.94
CA LYS A 109 3.55 10.40 -3.78
C LYS A 109 4.09 10.59 -2.36
N ARG A 110 3.28 10.30 -1.33
CA ARG A 110 3.72 10.35 0.07
C ARG A 110 4.84 9.34 0.34
N MET A 111 4.71 8.14 -0.19
CA MET A 111 5.72 7.08 -0.08
C MET A 111 7.04 7.51 -0.70
N GLN A 112 7.01 8.09 -1.91
CA GLN A 112 8.19 8.65 -2.57
C GLN A 112 8.87 9.72 -1.72
N GLN A 113 8.11 10.67 -1.18
CA GLN A 113 8.64 11.74 -0.34
C GLN A 113 9.31 11.20 0.94
N LEU A 114 8.70 10.18 1.54
CA LEU A 114 9.18 9.63 2.81
C LEU A 114 10.40 8.72 2.64
N LEU A 115 10.42 7.89 1.58
CA LEU A 115 11.48 6.91 1.36
C LEU A 115 12.66 7.46 0.57
N ALA A 116 12.48 8.54 -0.22
CA ALA A 116 13.51 9.05 -1.12
C ALA A 116 14.85 9.36 -0.40
N PRO A 117 14.88 9.99 0.78
CA PRO A 117 16.14 10.24 1.48
C PRO A 117 16.90 8.97 1.85
N GLU A 118 16.20 7.93 2.31
CA GLU A 118 16.84 6.65 2.67
C GLU A 118 17.31 5.89 1.43
N VAL A 119 16.55 5.92 0.33
CA VAL A 119 16.97 5.32 -0.94
C VAL A 119 18.16 6.06 -1.53
N ALA A 120 18.21 7.41 -1.45
CA ALA A 120 19.37 8.21 -1.86
C ALA A 120 20.61 7.85 -1.04
N ARG A 121 20.48 7.74 0.30
CA ARG A 121 21.58 7.29 1.17
C ARG A 121 22.14 5.93 0.71
N ARG A 122 21.28 4.98 0.40
CA ARG A 122 21.69 3.64 -0.08
C ARG A 122 22.30 3.67 -1.47
N LEU A 123 21.94 4.65 -2.30
CA LEU A 123 22.60 4.91 -3.60
C LEU A 123 23.97 5.57 -3.47
N GLY A 124 24.38 6.00 -2.27
CA GLY A 124 25.56 6.84 -2.07
C GLY A 124 25.40 8.24 -2.66
N ALA A 125 24.13 8.70 -2.80
CA ALA A 125 23.76 10.02 -3.29
C ALA A 125 23.45 10.97 -2.13
N ASP A 126 23.40 12.28 -2.42
CA ASP A 126 22.96 13.28 -1.46
C ASP A 126 21.45 13.15 -1.22
N PRO A 127 21.00 12.89 0.01
CA PRO A 127 19.57 12.80 0.33
C PRO A 127 18.78 14.10 0.13
N ASP A 128 19.48 15.24 0.11
CA ASP A 128 18.88 16.57 -0.05
C ASP A 128 18.91 17.05 -1.52
N ASP A 129 19.49 16.26 -2.44
CA ASP A 129 19.46 16.59 -3.88
C ASP A 129 18.09 16.35 -4.49
N ALA A 130 17.27 17.37 -4.52
CA ALA A 130 15.95 17.35 -5.15
C ALA A 130 15.98 17.17 -6.69
N THR A 131 17.15 17.19 -7.31
CA THR A 131 17.31 17.02 -8.77
C THR A 131 17.64 15.58 -9.17
N ASP A 132 17.99 14.69 -8.22
CA ASP A 132 18.25 13.30 -8.49
C ASP A 132 16.93 12.50 -8.65
N PRO A 133 16.58 12.01 -9.86
CA PRO A 133 15.36 11.26 -10.08
C PRO A 133 15.44 9.79 -9.63
N ARG A 134 16.65 9.25 -9.36
CA ARG A 134 16.88 7.82 -9.11
C ARG A 134 16.11 7.27 -7.90
N PRO A 135 16.07 7.94 -6.73
CA PRO A 135 15.31 7.46 -5.59
C PRO A 135 13.81 7.33 -5.91
N HIS A 136 13.24 8.35 -6.55
CA HIS A 136 11.83 8.35 -6.93
C HIS A 136 11.52 7.27 -7.98
N ALA A 137 12.39 7.07 -8.95
CA ALA A 137 12.23 6.03 -9.97
C ALA A 137 12.25 4.63 -9.38
N LEU A 138 13.18 4.33 -8.46
CA LEU A 138 13.25 3.03 -7.78
C LEU A 138 11.99 2.76 -6.96
N ILE A 139 11.53 3.73 -6.17
CA ILE A 139 10.33 3.59 -5.34
C ILE A 139 9.09 3.37 -6.22
N ALA A 140 8.92 4.16 -7.29
CA ALA A 140 7.81 4.02 -8.21
C ALA A 140 7.81 2.65 -8.92
N SER A 141 8.98 2.18 -9.35
CA SER A 141 9.13 0.88 -10.00
C SER A 141 8.83 -0.27 -9.05
N ALA A 142 9.31 -0.20 -7.81
CA ALA A 142 9.02 -1.23 -6.80
C ALA A 142 7.51 -1.27 -6.47
N TYR A 143 6.86 -0.11 -6.40
CA TYR A 143 5.41 -0.03 -6.21
C TYR A 143 4.65 -0.60 -7.40
N ALA A 144 5.05 -0.31 -8.63
CA ALA A 144 4.46 -0.89 -9.84
C ALA A 144 4.60 -2.42 -9.89
N CYS A 145 5.74 -2.96 -9.41
CA CYS A 145 5.92 -4.40 -9.27
C CYS A 145 4.95 -5.00 -8.25
N LEU A 146 4.71 -4.31 -7.13
CA LEU A 146 3.72 -4.72 -6.14
C LEU A 146 2.30 -4.71 -6.71
N GLU A 147 1.91 -3.65 -7.43
CA GLU A 147 0.60 -3.56 -8.08
C GLU A 147 0.40 -4.72 -9.08
N ALA A 148 1.37 -4.99 -9.94
CA ALA A 148 1.33 -6.12 -10.87
C ALA A 148 1.22 -7.48 -10.17
N ALA A 149 1.93 -7.66 -9.05
CA ALA A 149 1.83 -8.87 -8.24
C ALA A 149 0.44 -9.04 -7.62
N VAL A 150 -0.15 -7.95 -7.12
CA VAL A 150 -1.51 -7.93 -6.55
C VAL A 150 -2.56 -8.23 -7.63
N GLU A 151 -2.43 -7.68 -8.84
CA GLU A 151 -3.33 -7.99 -9.95
C GLU A 151 -3.35 -9.48 -10.29
N VAL A 152 -2.17 -10.10 -10.42
CA VAL A 152 -2.06 -11.54 -10.70
C VAL A 152 -2.62 -12.36 -9.53
N TRP A 153 -2.40 -11.92 -8.30
CA TRP A 153 -2.91 -12.58 -7.10
C TRP A 153 -4.44 -12.54 -7.03
N ILE A 154 -5.06 -11.40 -7.34
CA ILE A 154 -6.52 -11.23 -7.42
C ILE A 154 -7.07 -12.14 -8.52
N ALA A 155 -6.52 -12.06 -9.74
CA ALA A 155 -6.97 -12.86 -10.89
C ALA A 155 -6.85 -14.36 -10.65
N GLY A 156 -5.85 -14.79 -9.89
CA GLY A 156 -5.65 -16.18 -9.48
C GLY A 156 -6.52 -16.63 -8.29
N HIS A 157 -7.47 -15.82 -7.83
CA HIS A 157 -8.33 -16.11 -6.67
C HIS A 157 -7.55 -16.55 -5.42
N GLY A 158 -6.36 -15.97 -5.22
CA GLY A 158 -5.51 -16.30 -4.07
C GLY A 158 -4.84 -17.68 -4.10
N THR A 159 -4.86 -18.39 -5.23
CA THR A 159 -4.19 -19.68 -5.38
C THR A 159 -2.67 -19.58 -5.32
N HIS A 160 -2.14 -18.40 -5.60
CA HIS A 160 -0.71 -18.11 -5.54
C HIS A 160 -0.38 -17.29 -4.28
N GLN A 161 0.83 -17.44 -3.76
CA GLN A 161 1.31 -16.58 -2.68
C GLN A 161 1.79 -15.24 -3.24
N LEU A 162 1.42 -14.12 -2.59
CA LEU A 162 1.73 -12.77 -3.05
C LEU A 162 3.24 -12.48 -3.04
N THR A 163 3.97 -12.94 -2.03
CA THR A 163 5.42 -12.72 -1.93
C THR A 163 6.22 -13.27 -3.12
N PRO A 164 6.03 -14.53 -3.57
CA PRO A 164 6.67 -15.02 -4.80
C PRO A 164 6.30 -14.24 -6.06
N LEU A 165 5.06 -13.74 -6.15
CA LEU A 165 4.63 -12.89 -7.27
C LEU A 165 5.38 -11.56 -7.27
N LEU A 166 5.53 -10.91 -6.11
CA LEU A 166 6.33 -9.69 -5.97
C LEU A 166 7.78 -9.92 -6.39
N HIS A 167 8.42 -10.98 -5.88
CA HIS A 167 9.81 -11.30 -6.25
C HIS A 167 9.97 -11.52 -7.76
N ARG A 168 9.03 -12.20 -8.41
CA ARG A 168 9.05 -12.39 -9.87
C ARG A 168 8.88 -11.07 -10.63
N ALA A 169 7.99 -10.20 -10.17
CA ALA A 169 7.79 -8.88 -10.78
C ALA A 169 9.04 -8.02 -10.65
N MET A 170 9.64 -7.98 -9.46
CA MET A 170 10.88 -7.23 -9.22
C MET A 170 12.07 -7.77 -10.01
N ALA A 171 12.21 -9.09 -10.12
CA ALA A 171 13.29 -9.71 -10.91
C ALA A 171 13.14 -9.48 -12.43
N ALA A 172 11.98 -9.05 -12.91
CA ALA A 172 11.79 -8.71 -14.31
C ALA A 172 12.22 -7.27 -14.66
N VAL A 173 12.45 -6.43 -13.65
CA VAL A 173 12.75 -4.99 -13.81
C VAL A 173 14.17 -4.64 -13.42
N GLY A 174 14.78 -5.37 -12.45
CA GLY A 174 16.09 -5.02 -11.90
C GLY A 174 17.09 -6.14 -11.73
#